data_6fd2caa4a73601603d1d6efa6feb9986
#
_entry.id   6fd2caa4a73601603d1d6efa6feb9986
#
_cell.length_a   1.000
_cell.length_b   1.000
_cell.length_c   1.000
_cell.angle_alpha   90.00
_cell.angle_beta   90.00
_cell.angle_gamma   90.00
#
_symmetry.space_group_name_H-M   'P 1'
#
loop_
_entity.id
_entity.type
_entity.pdbx_description
1 polymer ?
#
loop_
_entity_poly.entity_id
_entity_poly.type
_entity_poly.pdbx_seq_one_letter_code
_entity_poly.pdbx_strand_id
1 'polypeptide(L)'
;FVHAAYALGYIVTHEELRDNLYMEVSGSRAPNNARAFRQTKERVAAAVYNRATNASYTYADGKTLLATDHPNTSGGTFSNKLAVAADLSEASIEDLCIQIMQATDDRGNLINLMPKSLHVAPANWFEATRILNTTLQVGTANNDINAIRHLGIFPDGVKLNHYFTSPKAWF
;
A
#
# COMPACT_ATOMS: atom_id res chain seq x y z
N PHE A 1 -3.39 -16.48 6.03
CA PHE A 1 -2.19 -16.19 5.22
C PHE A 1 -1.45 -17.48 4.93
N VAL A 2 -1.06 -17.69 3.67
CA VAL A 2 -0.21 -18.79 3.25
C VAL A 2 1.21 -18.25 3.13
N HIS A 3 2.14 -18.86 3.86
CA HIS A 3 3.55 -18.50 3.80
C HIS A 3 4.17 -19.05 2.50
N ALA A 4 4.84 -18.18 1.73
CA ALA A 4 5.60 -18.57 0.56
C ALA A 4 7.10 -18.42 0.86
N ALA A 5 7.87 -19.48 0.59
CA ALA A 5 9.31 -19.46 0.70
C ALA A 5 9.92 -19.03 -0.65
N TYR A 6 10.86 -18.10 -0.60
CA TYR A 6 11.62 -17.66 -1.77
C TYR A 6 13.09 -18.03 -1.55
N ALA A 7 13.68 -18.71 -2.52
CA ALA A 7 15.07 -19.09 -2.49
C ALA A 7 15.75 -18.72 -3.81
N LEU A 8 16.99 -18.28 -3.73
CA LEU A 8 17.83 -17.97 -4.87
C LEU A 8 19.27 -18.35 -4.51
N GLY A 9 19.90 -19.14 -5.35
CA GLY A 9 21.30 -19.54 -5.19
C GLY A 9 22.16 -19.06 -6.37
N TYR A 10 23.44 -19.25 -6.26
CA TYR A 10 24.37 -19.16 -7.37
C TYR A 10 25.32 -20.36 -7.35
N ILE A 11 25.83 -20.71 -8.50
CA ILE A 11 26.75 -21.83 -8.68
C ILE A 11 28.14 -21.25 -8.99
N VAL A 12 29.15 -21.80 -8.36
CA VAL A 12 30.55 -21.60 -8.71
C VAL A 12 31.02 -22.86 -9.43
N THR A 13 31.50 -22.73 -10.64
CA THR A 13 31.96 -23.88 -11.45
C THR A 13 33.37 -24.31 -11.01
N HIS A 14 33.72 -25.57 -11.36
CA HIS A 14 35.05 -26.09 -11.05
C HIS A 14 36.16 -25.33 -11.81
N GLU A 15 35.87 -24.87 -13.04
CA GLU A 15 36.79 -24.05 -13.84
C GLU A 15 37.02 -22.69 -13.16
N GLU A 16 35.94 -22.01 -12.69
CA GLU A 16 36.07 -20.74 -11.96
C GLU A 16 36.92 -20.90 -10.70
N LEU A 17 36.76 -22.02 -9.99
CA LEU A 17 37.56 -22.33 -8.80
C LEU A 17 39.02 -22.60 -9.13
N ARG A 18 39.29 -23.41 -10.17
CA ARG A 18 40.64 -23.78 -10.61
C ARG A 18 41.43 -22.60 -11.14
N ASP A 19 40.78 -21.73 -11.93
CA ASP A 19 41.40 -20.58 -12.56
C ASP A 19 41.44 -19.34 -11.61
N ASN A 20 41.10 -19.52 -10.34
CA ASN A 20 41.11 -18.52 -9.28
C ASN A 20 40.19 -17.30 -9.53
N LEU A 21 39.19 -17.44 -10.42
CA LEU A 21 38.23 -16.40 -10.78
C LEU A 21 37.07 -16.28 -9.79
N TYR A 22 36.93 -17.22 -8.86
CA TYR A 22 35.81 -17.26 -7.91
C TYR A 22 35.73 -16.01 -7.02
N MET A 23 36.87 -15.38 -6.70
CA MET A 23 36.92 -14.17 -5.87
C MET A 23 36.28 -12.98 -6.58
N GLU A 24 36.48 -12.82 -7.86
CA GLU A 24 35.91 -11.72 -8.64
C GLU A 24 34.44 -11.97 -8.97
N VAL A 25 34.11 -13.19 -9.39
CA VAL A 25 32.77 -13.54 -9.86
C VAL A 25 31.81 -13.72 -8.68
N SER A 26 32.18 -14.43 -7.62
CA SER A 26 31.32 -14.62 -6.44
C SER A 26 31.21 -13.37 -5.59
N GLY A 27 32.23 -12.49 -5.61
CA GLY A 27 32.21 -11.18 -4.95
C GLY A 27 31.06 -10.28 -5.44
N SER A 28 30.64 -10.42 -6.71
CA SER A 28 29.49 -9.70 -7.27
C SER A 28 28.15 -10.45 -7.14
N ARG A 29 28.18 -11.79 -7.15
CA ARG A 29 26.96 -12.64 -7.15
C ARG A 29 26.21 -12.57 -5.82
N ALA A 30 26.90 -12.62 -4.68
CA ALA A 30 26.28 -12.55 -3.36
C ALA A 30 25.56 -11.21 -3.10
N PRO A 31 26.15 -10.02 -3.35
CA PRO A 31 25.43 -8.75 -3.25
C PRO A 31 24.24 -8.64 -4.22
N ASN A 32 24.36 -9.19 -5.43
CA ASN A 32 23.27 -9.18 -6.40
C ASN A 32 22.09 -10.05 -5.93
N ASN A 33 22.35 -11.22 -5.34
CA ASN A 33 21.31 -12.04 -4.71
C ASN A 33 20.64 -11.30 -3.55
N ALA A 34 21.40 -10.65 -2.69
CA ALA A 34 20.85 -9.87 -1.58
C ALA A 34 19.94 -8.73 -2.08
N ARG A 35 20.34 -8.07 -3.18
CA ARG A 35 19.50 -7.05 -3.85
C ARG A 35 18.22 -7.67 -4.42
N ALA A 36 18.30 -8.82 -5.08
CA ALA A 36 17.14 -9.53 -5.63
C ALA A 36 16.16 -9.93 -4.55
N PHE A 37 16.63 -10.43 -3.39
CA PHE A 37 15.78 -10.74 -2.24
C PHE A 37 15.09 -9.50 -1.69
N ARG A 38 15.79 -8.38 -1.57
CA ARG A 38 15.20 -7.12 -1.11
C ARG A 38 14.09 -6.65 -2.07
N GLN A 39 14.35 -6.69 -3.37
CA GLN A 39 13.32 -6.37 -4.37
C GLN A 39 12.12 -7.33 -4.32
N THR A 40 12.36 -8.61 -4.10
CA THR A 40 11.28 -9.61 -3.97
C THR A 40 10.39 -9.28 -2.76
N LYS A 41 10.98 -8.92 -1.62
CA LYS A 41 10.23 -8.49 -0.43
C LYS A 41 9.32 -7.30 -0.73
N GLU A 42 9.85 -6.26 -1.38
CA GLU A 42 9.08 -5.08 -1.75
C GLU A 42 7.94 -5.40 -2.72
N ARG A 43 8.22 -6.24 -3.74
CA ARG A 43 7.19 -6.67 -4.70
C ARG A 43 6.08 -7.49 -4.05
N VAL A 44 6.44 -8.40 -3.13
CA VAL A 44 5.46 -9.22 -2.41
C VAL A 44 4.61 -8.36 -1.49
N ALA A 45 5.21 -7.40 -0.80
CA ALA A 45 4.47 -6.44 0.02
C ALA A 45 3.51 -5.58 -0.82
N ALA A 46 3.98 -5.04 -1.95
CA ALA A 46 3.15 -4.27 -2.87
C ALA A 46 2.04 -5.11 -3.53
N ALA A 47 2.24 -6.42 -3.71
CA ALA A 47 1.24 -7.31 -4.29
C ALA A 47 -0.03 -7.41 -3.44
N VAL A 48 0.05 -7.19 -2.14
CA VAL A 48 -1.14 -7.13 -1.24
C VAL A 48 -2.06 -6.00 -1.70
N TYR A 49 -1.50 -4.81 -1.92
CA TYR A 49 -2.24 -3.65 -2.40
C TYR A 49 -2.70 -3.81 -3.86
N ASN A 50 -1.80 -4.26 -4.74
CA ASN A 50 -2.12 -4.44 -6.17
C ASN A 50 -3.26 -5.46 -6.42
N ARG A 51 -3.45 -6.41 -5.51
CA ARG A 51 -4.47 -7.46 -5.58
C ARG A 51 -5.69 -7.15 -4.71
N ALA A 52 -5.69 -6.04 -4.00
CA ALA A 52 -6.67 -5.72 -2.97
C ALA A 52 -8.14 -5.74 -3.47
N THR A 53 -8.36 -5.42 -4.74
CA THR A 53 -9.68 -5.42 -5.38
C THR A 53 -9.87 -6.53 -6.41
N ASN A 54 -8.89 -7.41 -6.60
CA ASN A 54 -8.93 -8.44 -7.65
C ASN A 54 -9.71 -9.67 -7.17
N ALA A 55 -10.83 -9.98 -7.82
CA ALA A 55 -11.72 -11.09 -7.49
C ALA A 55 -11.07 -12.48 -7.51
N SER A 56 -9.91 -12.64 -8.17
CA SER A 56 -9.14 -13.91 -8.13
C SER A 56 -8.42 -14.14 -6.80
N TYR A 57 -8.36 -13.14 -5.92
CA TYR A 57 -7.71 -13.22 -4.62
C TYR A 57 -8.71 -12.90 -3.52
N THR A 58 -9.40 -13.93 -3.06
CA THR A 58 -10.37 -13.84 -1.95
C THR A 58 -9.74 -14.27 -0.64
N TYR A 59 -10.25 -13.74 0.46
CA TYR A 59 -9.83 -14.04 1.82
C TYR A 59 -10.83 -14.99 2.50
N ALA A 60 -10.70 -15.16 3.81
CA ALA A 60 -11.49 -16.13 4.57
C ALA A 60 -13.01 -15.88 4.52
N ASP A 61 -13.42 -14.66 4.31
CA ASP A 61 -14.82 -14.22 4.14
C ASP A 61 -15.36 -14.39 2.71
N GLY A 62 -14.54 -14.90 1.78
CA GLY A 62 -14.89 -15.06 0.37
C GLY A 62 -14.85 -13.75 -0.44
N LYS A 63 -14.44 -12.62 0.17
CA LYS A 63 -14.32 -11.32 -0.49
C LYS A 63 -12.87 -10.94 -0.76
N THR A 64 -12.67 -9.93 -1.60
CA THR A 64 -11.36 -9.30 -1.83
C THR A 64 -10.94 -8.52 -0.60
N LEU A 65 -9.67 -8.19 -0.46
CA LEU A 65 -9.15 -7.41 0.68
C LEU A 65 -9.88 -6.08 0.86
N LEU A 66 -10.16 -5.40 -0.25
CA LEU A 66 -10.98 -4.19 -0.28
C LEU A 66 -12.28 -4.48 -1.02
N ALA A 67 -13.37 -4.48 -0.29
CA ALA A 67 -14.72 -4.71 -0.81
C ALA A 67 -15.74 -3.79 -0.12
N THR A 68 -16.89 -3.61 -0.74
CA THR A 68 -17.99 -2.82 -0.18
C THR A 68 -18.98 -3.67 0.61
N ASP A 69 -18.78 -4.99 0.64
CA ASP A 69 -19.76 -5.96 1.11
C ASP A 69 -19.14 -7.09 1.93
N HIS A 70 -18.17 -6.76 2.80
CA HIS A 70 -17.63 -7.71 3.77
C HIS A 70 -18.73 -8.17 4.73
N PRO A 71 -18.98 -9.47 4.90
CA PRO A 71 -20.02 -9.97 5.77
C PRO A 71 -19.66 -9.78 7.25
N ASN A 72 -20.64 -9.35 8.05
CA ASN A 72 -20.53 -9.30 9.50
C ASN A 72 -21.12 -10.56 10.14
N THR A 73 -20.54 -11.02 11.24
CA THR A 73 -21.05 -12.17 12.00
C THR A 73 -22.45 -11.93 12.56
N SER A 74 -22.79 -10.69 12.92
CA SER A 74 -24.10 -10.28 13.41
C SER A 74 -25.15 -10.06 12.32
N GLY A 75 -24.78 -10.27 11.04
CA GLY A 75 -25.60 -9.97 9.88
C GLY A 75 -25.33 -8.59 9.29
N GLY A 76 -25.67 -8.42 8.02
CA GLY A 76 -25.33 -7.21 7.26
C GLY A 76 -23.91 -7.25 6.71
N THR A 77 -23.48 -6.11 6.16
CA THR A 77 -22.17 -5.98 5.52
C THR A 77 -21.52 -4.65 5.90
N PHE A 78 -20.19 -4.59 5.85
CA PHE A 78 -19.45 -3.34 5.95
C PHE A 78 -18.56 -3.11 4.74
N SER A 79 -18.21 -1.86 4.49
CA SER A 79 -17.30 -1.46 3.41
C SER A 79 -15.98 -0.95 3.99
N ASN A 80 -14.86 -1.36 3.40
CA ASN A 80 -13.54 -0.85 3.73
C ASN A 80 -12.88 -0.12 2.54
N LYS A 81 -13.68 0.31 1.57
CA LYS A 81 -13.26 1.16 0.47
C LYS A 81 -14.38 2.13 0.10
N LEU A 82 -14.06 3.19 -0.63
CA LEU A 82 -15.07 4.09 -1.19
C LEU A 82 -16.05 3.33 -2.09
N ALA A 83 -17.34 3.66 -2.02
CA ALA A 83 -18.39 3.03 -2.82
C ALA A 83 -18.14 3.23 -4.32
N VAL A 84 -17.63 4.40 -4.69
CA VAL A 84 -17.21 4.75 -6.06
C VAL A 84 -15.71 5.03 -6.04
N ALA A 85 -14.97 4.42 -6.97
CA ALA A 85 -13.54 4.68 -7.11
C ALA A 85 -13.33 6.16 -7.49
N ALA A 86 -12.46 6.84 -6.75
CA ALA A 86 -12.13 8.24 -6.97
C ALA A 86 -10.63 8.43 -7.16
N ASP A 87 -10.25 9.36 -8.02
CA ASP A 87 -8.87 9.82 -8.12
C ASP A 87 -8.48 10.53 -6.81
N LEU A 88 -7.19 10.62 -6.55
CA LEU A 88 -6.66 11.27 -5.36
C LEU A 88 -7.05 12.74 -5.34
N SER A 89 -7.78 13.16 -4.32
CA SER A 89 -8.18 14.53 -4.05
C SER A 89 -8.38 14.73 -2.56
N GLU A 90 -8.43 15.98 -2.11
CA GLU A 90 -8.71 16.29 -0.70
C GLU A 90 -10.04 15.68 -0.26
N ALA A 91 -11.11 15.88 -1.04
CA ALA A 91 -12.43 15.34 -0.74
C ALA A 91 -12.46 13.80 -0.66
N SER A 92 -11.80 13.10 -1.60
CA SER A 92 -11.77 11.63 -1.57
C SER A 92 -10.97 11.07 -0.39
N ILE A 93 -9.93 11.79 0.05
CA ILE A 93 -9.19 11.43 1.28
C ILE A 93 -10.07 11.65 2.51
N GLU A 94 -10.77 12.79 2.60
CA GLU A 94 -11.69 13.09 3.71
C GLU A 94 -12.78 12.03 3.84
N ASP A 95 -13.42 11.65 2.72
CA ASP A 95 -14.44 10.60 2.69
C ASP A 95 -13.91 9.26 3.20
N LEU A 96 -12.71 8.86 2.76
CA LEU A 96 -12.10 7.62 3.23
C LEU A 96 -11.70 7.69 4.71
N CYS A 97 -11.19 8.83 5.17
CA CYS A 97 -10.87 9.05 6.59
C CYS A 97 -12.12 8.94 7.47
N ILE A 98 -13.24 9.55 7.05
CA ILE A 98 -14.52 9.44 7.74
C ILE A 98 -14.97 7.98 7.80
N GLN A 99 -14.87 7.26 6.69
CA GLN A 99 -15.21 5.83 6.65
C GLN A 99 -14.34 4.99 7.60
N ILE A 100 -13.04 5.24 7.68
CA ILE A 100 -12.14 4.57 8.62
C ILE A 100 -12.52 4.88 10.08
N MET A 101 -12.80 6.16 10.39
CA MET A 101 -13.16 6.58 11.75
C MET A 101 -14.53 6.03 12.19
N GLN A 102 -15.43 5.76 11.25
CA GLN A 102 -16.74 5.17 11.49
C GLN A 102 -16.75 3.63 11.42
N ALA A 103 -15.58 3.01 11.26
CA ALA A 103 -15.47 1.56 11.15
C ALA A 103 -15.97 0.88 12.44
N THR A 104 -16.71 -0.21 12.25
CA THR A 104 -17.28 -1.01 13.34
C THR A 104 -16.69 -2.42 13.35
N ASP A 105 -16.74 -3.07 14.50
CA ASP A 105 -16.45 -4.49 14.64
C ASP A 105 -17.57 -5.34 13.99
N ASP A 106 -17.42 -6.65 14.03
CA ASP A 106 -18.38 -7.62 13.50
C ASP A 106 -19.74 -7.64 14.26
N ARG A 107 -19.84 -6.92 15.37
CA ARG A 107 -21.05 -6.75 16.19
C ARG A 107 -21.68 -5.37 16.08
N GLY A 108 -21.05 -4.47 15.30
CA GLY A 108 -21.54 -3.10 15.08
C GLY A 108 -21.03 -2.07 16.09
N ASN A 109 -20.09 -2.40 16.98
CA ASN A 109 -19.49 -1.42 17.89
C ASN A 109 -18.39 -0.65 17.19
N LEU A 110 -18.28 0.66 17.42
CA LEU A 110 -17.19 1.49 16.89
C LEU A 110 -15.83 1.05 17.44
N ILE A 111 -14.84 0.89 16.55
CA ILE A 111 -13.48 0.44 16.93
C ILE A 111 -12.49 1.59 17.13
N ASN A 112 -12.90 2.83 16.92
CA ASN A 112 -12.06 4.03 17.10
C ASN A 112 -10.72 3.97 16.33
N LEU A 113 -10.81 3.68 15.05
CA LEU A 113 -9.65 3.67 14.16
C LEU A 113 -9.29 5.08 13.68
N MET A 114 -8.00 5.33 13.52
CA MET A 114 -7.47 6.56 12.92
C MET A 114 -6.53 6.23 11.75
N PRO A 115 -6.60 6.97 10.64
CA PRO A 115 -5.62 6.85 9.57
C PRO A 115 -4.20 7.12 10.07
N LYS A 116 -3.20 6.52 9.46
CA LYS A 116 -1.79 6.69 9.86
C LYS A 116 -0.91 7.21 8.74
N SER A 117 -1.05 6.65 7.57
CA SER A 117 -0.21 7.00 6.41
C SER A 117 -1.01 6.87 5.12
N LEU A 118 -0.65 7.68 4.15
CA LEU A 118 -1.19 7.64 2.80
C LEU A 118 -0.17 6.96 1.88
N HIS A 119 -0.52 5.81 1.33
CA HIS A 119 0.32 5.08 0.38
C HIS A 119 -0.08 5.42 -1.04
N VAL A 120 0.89 5.86 -1.85
CA VAL A 120 0.63 6.34 -3.22
C VAL A 120 1.59 5.76 -4.25
N ALA A 121 1.12 5.65 -5.49
CA ALA A 121 1.97 5.40 -6.64
C ALA A 121 2.84 6.63 -6.98
N PRO A 122 3.97 6.45 -7.71
CA PRO A 122 4.86 7.56 -8.06
C PRO A 122 4.17 8.72 -8.79
N ALA A 123 3.17 8.45 -9.61
CA ALA A 123 2.42 9.49 -10.33
C ALA A 123 1.64 10.43 -9.40
N ASN A 124 1.15 9.92 -8.28
CA ASN A 124 0.38 10.68 -7.31
C ASN A 124 1.25 11.32 -6.19
N TRP A 125 2.55 11.11 -6.21
CA TRP A 125 3.45 11.56 -5.14
C TRP A 125 3.40 13.07 -4.89
N PHE A 126 3.50 13.84 -5.97
CA PHE A 126 3.49 15.30 -5.88
C PHE A 126 2.12 15.84 -5.46
N GLU A 127 1.04 15.22 -5.96
CA GLU A 127 -0.32 15.61 -5.60
C GLU A 127 -0.61 15.32 -4.14
N ALA A 128 -0.30 14.12 -3.67
CA ALA A 128 -0.42 13.75 -2.26
C ALA A 128 0.36 14.72 -1.35
N THR A 129 1.59 15.08 -1.76
CA THR A 129 2.43 16.01 -1.00
C THR A 129 1.82 17.41 -0.95
N ARG A 130 1.22 17.89 -2.05
CA ARG A 130 0.51 19.18 -2.06
C ARG A 130 -0.70 19.15 -1.13
N ILE A 131 -1.55 18.12 -1.24
CA ILE A 131 -2.75 17.99 -0.40
C ILE A 131 -2.38 17.96 1.09
N LEU A 132 -1.35 17.21 1.48
CA LEU A 132 -1.00 17.07 2.90
C LEU A 132 -0.25 18.27 3.47
N ASN A 133 0.45 19.07 2.65
CA ASN A 133 1.36 20.11 3.16
C ASN A 133 0.90 21.55 2.90
N THR A 134 -0.10 21.79 2.05
CA THR A 134 -0.62 23.14 1.84
C THR A 134 -1.37 23.66 3.06
N THR A 135 -1.28 24.96 3.32
CA THR A 135 -2.02 25.61 4.43
C THR A 135 -3.47 25.86 4.07
N LEU A 136 -3.73 26.10 2.80
CA LEU A 136 -5.07 26.36 2.26
C LEU A 136 -5.50 25.21 1.38
N GLN A 137 -6.78 25.08 1.17
CA GLN A 137 -7.39 24.02 0.38
C GLN A 137 -6.89 24.06 -1.07
N VAL A 138 -6.48 22.91 -1.59
CA VAL A 138 -5.91 22.78 -2.94
C VAL A 138 -7.03 22.85 -4.00
N GLY A 139 -6.81 23.68 -5.03
CA GLY A 139 -7.71 23.76 -6.19
C GLY A 139 -8.98 24.58 -5.99
N THR A 140 -9.10 25.32 -4.89
CA THR A 140 -10.23 26.24 -4.65
C THR A 140 -9.79 27.71 -4.74
N ALA A 141 -10.71 28.59 -5.14
CA ALA A 141 -10.51 30.04 -5.09
C ALA A 141 -10.76 30.60 -3.68
N ASN A 142 -11.26 29.80 -2.76
CA ASN A 142 -11.55 30.18 -1.39
C ASN A 142 -10.30 30.07 -0.52
N ASN A 143 -10.20 30.96 0.48
CA ASN A 143 -9.15 30.91 1.50
C ASN A 143 -9.49 29.90 2.62
N ASP A 144 -10.05 28.77 2.27
CA ASP A 144 -10.43 27.76 3.25
C ASP A 144 -9.20 27.02 3.78
N ILE A 145 -9.24 26.65 5.05
CA ILE A 145 -8.15 25.93 5.71
C ILE A 145 -8.11 24.49 5.21
N ASN A 146 -6.93 23.96 4.92
CA ASN A 146 -6.74 22.54 4.67
C ASN A 146 -6.91 21.77 5.98
N ALA A 147 -8.05 21.12 6.15
CA ALA A 147 -8.40 20.39 7.35
C ALA A 147 -7.48 19.16 7.59
N ILE A 148 -7.09 18.46 6.54
CA ILE A 148 -6.23 17.27 6.62
C ILE A 148 -4.88 17.61 7.27
N ARG A 149 -4.27 18.70 6.81
CA ARG A 149 -3.02 19.21 7.39
C ARG A 149 -3.21 19.71 8.82
N HIS A 150 -4.24 20.53 9.03
CA HIS A 150 -4.45 21.17 10.33
C HIS A 150 -4.71 20.17 11.46
N LEU A 151 -5.46 19.12 11.18
CA LEU A 151 -5.74 18.03 12.12
C LEU A 151 -4.59 17.03 12.26
N GLY A 152 -3.62 17.03 11.35
CA GLY A 152 -2.51 16.08 11.38
C GLY A 152 -2.95 14.62 11.26
N ILE A 153 -3.96 14.35 10.43
CA ILE A 153 -4.60 13.03 10.30
C ILE A 153 -3.61 11.93 9.94
N PHE A 154 -2.55 12.25 9.19
CA PHE A 154 -1.52 11.30 8.76
C PHE A 154 -0.18 11.53 9.48
N PRO A 155 0.01 11.03 10.71
CA PRO A 155 1.25 11.25 11.46
C PRO A 155 2.49 10.65 10.77
N ASP A 156 2.34 9.56 10.03
CA ASP A 156 3.42 8.92 9.28
C ASP A 156 3.59 9.49 7.86
N GLY A 157 2.76 10.44 7.46
CA GLY A 157 2.82 11.16 6.18
C GLY A 157 2.54 10.29 4.94
N VAL A 158 3.08 10.73 3.79
CA VAL A 158 2.95 10.04 2.51
C VAL A 158 4.05 8.98 2.36
N LYS A 159 3.66 7.76 1.99
CA LYS A 159 4.56 6.63 1.69
C LYS A 159 4.52 6.33 0.19
N LEU A 160 5.65 6.50 -0.46
CA LEU A 160 5.80 6.18 -1.87
C LEU A 160 6.04 4.68 -2.07
N ASN A 161 5.26 4.04 -2.93
CA ASN A 161 5.48 2.66 -3.33
C ASN A 161 5.73 2.57 -4.85
N HIS A 162 6.97 2.24 -5.21
CA HIS A 162 7.40 2.10 -6.61
C HIS A 162 6.83 0.87 -7.32
N TYR A 163 6.28 -0.10 -6.59
CA TYR A 163 5.79 -1.37 -7.12
C TYR A 163 4.27 -1.42 -7.28
N PHE A 164 3.59 -0.28 -7.13
CA PHE A 164 2.18 -0.21 -7.50
C PHE A 164 2.01 -0.31 -9.01
N THR A 165 1.14 -1.22 -9.45
CA THR A 165 0.88 -1.47 -10.88
C THR A 165 -0.03 -0.41 -11.50
N SER A 166 -0.95 0.15 -10.73
CA SER A 166 -1.78 1.26 -11.17
C SER A 166 -1.12 2.59 -10.84
N PRO A 167 -0.90 3.48 -11.83
CA PRO A 167 -0.28 4.78 -11.58
C PRO A 167 -1.14 5.72 -10.73
N LYS A 168 -2.46 5.49 -10.70
CA LYS A 168 -3.42 6.28 -9.92
C LYS A 168 -3.77 5.66 -8.56
N ALA A 169 -3.17 4.50 -8.21
CA ALA A 169 -3.47 3.83 -6.96
C ALA A 169 -3.02 4.65 -5.75
N TRP A 170 -3.91 4.70 -4.76
CA TRP A 170 -3.65 5.27 -3.45
C TRP A 170 -4.42 4.48 -2.38
N PHE A 171 -3.86 4.41 -1.18
CA PHE A 171 -4.38 3.63 -0.06
C PHE A 171 -4.12 4.33 1.26
#